data_44be711af8c3b7b6df34469208e82028
#
_entry.id   44be711af8c3b7b6df34469208e82028
#
_cell.length_a   1.000
_cell.length_b   1.000
_cell.length_c   1.000
_cell.angle_alpha   90.00
_cell.angle_beta   90.00
_cell.angle_gamma   90.00
#
_symmetry.space_group_name_H-M   'P 1'
#
loop_
_entity.id
_entity.type
_entity.pdbx_description
1 polymer ?
#
loop_
_entity_poly.entity_id
_entity_poly.type
_entity_poly.pdbx_seq_one_letter_code
_entity_poly.pdbx_strand_id
1 'polypeptide(L)'
;MLCSRLRKRKFFTDVNISLFSKYAKNLELRTNEAGAGETLSCGSASAATASFNINHKRYLKIISAGGELSLRKINDKLEMIGPAEFVCEGIWLKN
;
A
#
# COMPACT_ATOMS: atom_id res chain seq x y z
N MET A 1 9.62 17.53 2.71
CA MET A 1 9.04 16.58 1.75
C MET A 1 7.60 16.95 1.41
N LEU A 2 7.12 16.52 0.26
CA LEU A 2 5.78 16.84 -0.23
C LEU A 2 4.67 16.42 0.74
N CYS A 3 4.74 15.20 1.28
CA CYS A 3 3.72 14.70 2.21
C CYS A 3 3.63 15.53 3.49
N SER A 4 4.77 15.95 4.06
CA SER A 4 4.77 16.82 5.24
C SER A 4 4.15 18.18 4.94
N ARG A 5 4.40 18.71 3.75
CA ARG A 5 3.83 19.99 3.31
C ARG A 5 2.33 19.90 3.06
N LEU A 6 1.89 18.82 2.43
CA LEU A 6 0.46 18.57 2.21
C LEU A 6 -0.28 18.36 3.53
N ARG A 7 0.33 17.65 4.47
CA ARG A 7 -0.29 17.33 5.75
C ARG A 7 -0.57 18.56 6.60
N LYS A 8 0.15 19.65 6.38
CA LYS A 8 -0.12 20.92 7.06
C LYS A 8 -1.41 21.59 6.61
N ARG A 9 -1.98 21.14 5.49
CA ARG A 9 -3.25 21.68 5.00
C ARG A 9 -4.41 20.99 5.71
N LYS A 10 -5.46 21.76 5.99
CA LYS A 10 -6.62 21.32 6.77
C LYS A 10 -7.25 20.01 6.27
N PHE A 11 -7.33 19.80 4.96
CA PHE A 11 -7.97 18.62 4.38
C PHE A 11 -7.11 17.35 4.45
N PHE A 12 -5.83 17.46 4.75
CA PHE A 12 -4.89 16.35 4.70
C PHE A 12 -4.37 15.93 6.07
N THR A 13 -4.93 16.47 7.14
CA THR A 13 -4.45 16.20 8.51
C THR A 13 -4.68 14.76 8.92
N ASP A 14 -5.87 14.22 8.63
CA ASP A 14 -6.33 12.92 9.11
C ASP A 14 -6.39 11.83 8.03
N VAL A 15 -5.78 12.06 6.89
CA VAL A 15 -5.80 11.10 5.77
C VAL A 15 -4.42 10.52 5.52
N ASN A 16 -4.39 9.32 4.95
CA ASN A 16 -3.16 8.75 4.44
C ASN A 16 -2.86 9.37 3.08
N ILE A 17 -1.61 9.73 2.86
CA ILE A 17 -1.16 10.33 1.61
C ILE A 17 -0.22 9.37 0.93
N SER A 18 -0.56 8.96 -0.27
CA SER A 18 0.26 8.05 -1.05
C SER A 18 0.74 8.71 -2.34
N LEU A 19 2.01 8.53 -2.61
CA LEU A 19 2.62 8.96 -3.86
C LEU A 19 3.03 7.72 -4.64
N PHE A 20 2.68 7.66 -5.90
CA PHE A 20 3.08 6.55 -6.75
C PHE A 20 3.64 7.01 -8.08
N SER A 21 4.50 6.20 -8.65
CA SER A 21 4.99 6.38 -10.00
C SER A 21 4.89 5.08 -10.77
N LYS A 22 4.59 5.18 -12.05
CA LYS A 22 4.57 4.02 -12.94
C LYS A 22 5.94 3.83 -13.56
N TYR A 23 6.42 2.60 -13.49
CA TYR A 23 7.65 2.22 -14.15
C TYR A 23 7.44 0.89 -14.85
N ALA A 24 7.38 0.91 -16.17
CA ALA A 24 7.05 -0.25 -17.01
C ALA A 24 5.69 -0.86 -16.59
N LYS A 25 5.67 -2.10 -16.07
CA LYS A 25 4.47 -2.80 -15.62
C LYS A 25 4.29 -2.74 -14.11
N ASN A 26 5.13 -1.98 -13.41
CA ASN A 26 5.14 -1.92 -11.96
C ASN A 26 4.74 -0.53 -11.49
N LEU A 27 4.29 -0.44 -10.24
CA LEU A 27 4.11 0.81 -9.55
C LEU A 27 5.04 0.86 -8.35
N GLU A 28 5.70 1.98 -8.17
CA GLU A 28 6.38 2.28 -6.92
C GLU A 28 5.47 3.14 -6.07
N LEU A 29 5.34 2.78 -4.80
CA LEU A 29 4.41 3.41 -3.88
C LEU A 29 5.10 3.80 -2.58
N ARG A 30 4.88 5.03 -2.14
CA ARG A 30 5.27 5.49 -0.82
C ARG A 30 4.05 6.07 -0.13
N THR A 31 3.81 5.65 1.10
CA THR A 31 2.64 6.09 1.85
C THR A 31 3.05 6.74 3.16
N ASN A 32 2.50 7.92 3.40
CA ASN A 32 2.58 8.61 4.67
C ASN A 32 1.24 8.43 5.37
N GLU A 33 1.23 7.60 6.41
CA GLU A 33 0.01 7.29 7.15
C GLU A 33 -0.27 8.30 8.24
N ALA A 34 -1.53 8.65 8.43
CA ALA A 34 -1.94 9.60 9.45
C ALA A 34 -1.52 9.08 10.84
N GLY A 35 -0.80 9.91 11.60
CA GLY A 35 -0.30 9.56 12.92
C GLY A 35 0.93 8.68 12.97
N ALA A 36 1.36 8.10 11.85
CA ALA A 36 2.51 7.17 11.82
C ALA A 36 3.66 7.66 10.93
N GLY A 37 3.40 8.62 10.04
CA GLY A 37 4.40 9.06 9.07
C GLY A 37 4.57 8.06 7.93
N GLU A 38 5.74 8.07 7.30
CA GLU A 38 6.01 7.15 6.20
C GLU A 38 6.22 5.72 6.72
N THR A 39 5.45 4.78 6.20
CA THR A 39 5.50 3.38 6.57
C THR A 39 6.12 2.54 5.46
N LEU A 40 6.62 1.35 5.82
CA LEU A 40 7.28 0.45 4.87
C LEU A 40 6.31 -0.12 3.83
N SER A 41 5.06 -0.33 4.22
CA SER A 41 4.04 -0.87 3.35
C SER A 41 2.66 -0.54 3.91
N CYS A 42 1.71 -0.29 3.02
CA CYS A 42 0.33 -0.05 3.40
C CYS A 42 -0.58 -0.82 2.43
N GLY A 43 -1.20 -1.89 2.92
CA GLY A 43 -2.04 -2.76 2.09
C GLY A 43 -3.23 -2.05 1.47
N SER A 44 -3.92 -1.22 2.25
CA SER A 44 -5.08 -0.47 1.74
C SER A 44 -4.68 0.57 0.70
N ALA A 45 -3.55 1.24 0.87
CA ALA A 45 -3.02 2.18 -0.12
C ALA A 45 -2.61 1.46 -1.40
N SER A 46 -2.01 0.29 -1.27
CA SER A 46 -1.65 -0.55 -2.43
C SER A 46 -2.90 -0.96 -3.21
N ALA A 47 -3.94 -1.40 -2.53
CA ALA A 47 -5.21 -1.78 -3.16
C ALA A 47 -5.87 -0.58 -3.85
N ALA A 48 -5.94 0.56 -3.18
CA ALA A 48 -6.52 1.77 -3.75
C ALA A 48 -5.75 2.24 -4.99
N THR A 49 -4.41 2.27 -4.91
CA THR A 49 -3.56 2.68 -6.04
C THR A 49 -3.71 1.71 -7.21
N ALA A 50 -3.73 0.42 -6.93
CA ALA A 50 -3.92 -0.60 -7.95
C ALA A 50 -5.27 -0.47 -8.64
N SER A 51 -6.33 -0.16 -7.91
CA SER A 51 -7.68 -0.07 -8.47
C SER A 51 -7.79 0.95 -9.60
N PHE A 52 -6.99 2.01 -9.56
CA PHE A 52 -6.94 3.02 -10.62
C PHE A 52 -6.04 2.64 -11.79
N ASN A 53 -5.20 1.66 -11.64
CA ASN A 53 -4.13 1.35 -12.60
C ASN A 53 -4.22 -0.05 -13.20
N ILE A 54 -5.08 -0.90 -12.68
CA ILE A 54 -5.28 -2.26 -13.21
C ILE A 54 -6.30 -2.22 -14.33
N ASN A 55 -5.88 -2.63 -15.51
CA ASN A 55 -6.75 -2.66 -16.67
C ASN A 55 -7.26 -4.06 -17.04
N HIS A 56 -6.78 -5.13 -16.46
CA HIS A 56 -7.19 -6.49 -16.82
C HIS A 56 -6.77 -7.51 -15.78
N LYS A 57 -6.97 -8.79 -16.10
CA LYS A 57 -6.67 -9.97 -15.28
C LYS A 57 -5.18 -10.22 -14.99
N ARG A 58 -4.29 -9.30 -15.38
CA ARG A 58 -2.86 -9.43 -15.11
C ARG A 58 -2.52 -8.89 -13.74
N TYR A 59 -1.51 -9.48 -13.13
CA TYR A 59 -0.97 -8.94 -11.89
C TYR A 59 -0.25 -7.63 -12.14
N LEU A 60 -0.54 -6.67 -11.30
CA LEU A 60 0.21 -5.43 -11.18
C LEU A 60 1.07 -5.54 -9.92
N LYS A 61 2.35 -5.34 -10.07
CA LYS A 61 3.28 -5.37 -8.95
C LYS A 61 3.38 -3.98 -8.32
N ILE A 62 3.16 -3.91 -7.02
CA ILE A 62 3.34 -2.69 -6.22
C ILE A 62 4.61 -2.86 -5.41
N ILE A 63 5.55 -1.96 -5.60
CA ILE A 63 6.84 -1.96 -4.92
C ILE A 63 6.83 -0.86 -3.88
N SER A 64 7.01 -1.23 -2.63
CA SER A 64 7.12 -0.31 -1.49
C SER A 64 8.47 -0.50 -0.82
N ALA A 65 8.83 0.38 0.12
CA ALA A 65 10.09 0.27 0.83
C ALA A 65 10.25 -1.05 1.59
N GLY A 66 9.13 -1.63 2.05
CA GLY A 66 9.14 -2.90 2.80
C GLY A 66 9.03 -4.16 1.95
N GLY A 67 8.84 -4.04 0.64
CA GLY A 67 8.75 -5.20 -0.24
C GLY A 67 7.73 -5.03 -1.35
N GLU A 68 7.30 -6.15 -1.92
CA GLU A 68 6.44 -6.18 -3.09
C GLU A 68 5.11 -6.86 -2.79
N LEU A 69 4.04 -6.32 -3.37
CA LEU A 69 2.72 -6.92 -3.41
C LEU A 69 2.30 -7.07 -4.87
N SER A 70 1.61 -8.15 -5.18
CA SER A 70 1.02 -8.34 -6.50
C SER A 70 -0.50 -8.28 -6.37
N LEU A 71 -1.12 -7.47 -7.23
CA LEU A 71 -2.57 -7.30 -7.23
C LEU A 71 -3.12 -7.56 -8.62
N ARG A 72 -4.30 -8.15 -8.68
CA ARG A 72 -5.06 -8.26 -9.91
C ARG A 72 -6.55 -8.10 -9.63
N LYS A 73 -7.27 -7.70 -10.65
CA LYS A 73 -8.71 -7.59 -10.58
C LYS A 73 -9.34 -8.86 -11.14
N ILE A 74 -10.18 -9.52 -10.35
CA ILE A 74 -10.96 -10.67 -10.75
C ILE A 74 -12.43 -10.33 -10.54
N ASN A 75 -13.18 -10.24 -11.64
CA ASN A 75 -14.54 -9.72 -11.60
C ASN A 75 -14.53 -8.34 -10.95
N ASP A 76 -15.30 -8.10 -9.90
CA ASP A 76 -15.35 -6.83 -9.20
C ASP A 76 -14.52 -6.81 -7.92
N LYS A 77 -13.61 -7.78 -7.77
CA LYS A 77 -12.78 -7.93 -6.57
C LYS A 77 -11.32 -7.74 -6.89
N LEU A 78 -10.57 -7.26 -5.91
CA LEU A 78 -9.12 -7.21 -5.96
C LEU A 78 -8.54 -8.38 -5.19
N GLU A 79 -7.64 -9.11 -5.83
CA GLU A 79 -6.84 -10.13 -5.19
C GLU A 79 -5.45 -9.55 -4.90
N MET A 80 -5.01 -9.69 -3.68
CA MET A 80 -3.68 -9.22 -3.24
C MET A 80 -2.86 -10.43 -2.79
N ILE A 81 -1.65 -10.54 -3.31
CA ILE A 81 -0.71 -11.59 -2.95
C ILE A 81 0.57 -10.92 -2.44
N GLY A 82 1.05 -11.37 -1.29
CA GLY A 82 2.29 -10.88 -0.71
C GLY A 82 3.05 -11.97 0.00
N PRO A 83 4.31 -11.70 0.39
CA PRO A 83 5.11 -12.64 1.14
C PRO A 83 4.65 -12.72 2.60
N ALA A 84 4.96 -13.83 3.23
CA ALA A 84 4.76 -14.01 4.65
C ALA A 84 5.92 -14.83 5.22
N GLU A 85 6.43 -14.41 6.37
CA GLU A 85 7.54 -15.09 7.03
C GLU A 85 7.18 -15.33 8.49
N PHE A 86 7.60 -16.49 9.02
CA PHE A 86 7.51 -16.74 10.45
C PHE A 86 8.54 -15.87 11.17
N VAL A 87 8.07 -15.06 12.12
CA VAL A 87 8.92 -14.24 12.96
C VAL A 87 9.07 -14.85 14.35
N CYS A 88 7.95 -15.31 14.92
CA CYS A 88 7.93 -15.95 16.22
C CYS A 88 6.68 -16.80 16.36
N GLU A 89 6.69 -17.64 17.39
CA GLU A 89 5.58 -18.48 17.78
C GLU A 89 5.31 -18.28 19.27
N GLY A 90 4.06 -18.29 19.66
CA GLY A 90 3.72 -18.06 21.04
C GLY A 90 2.29 -18.47 21.36
N ILE A 91 1.92 -18.34 22.62
CA ILE A 91 0.58 -18.64 23.11
C ILE A 91 -0.07 -17.34 23.57
N TRP A 92 -1.25 -17.08 23.03
CA TRP A 92 -2.03 -15.93 23.45
C TRP A 92 -2.78 -16.28 24.75
N LEU A 93 -2.46 -15.56 25.82
CA LEU A 93 -3.19 -15.71 27.09
C LEU A 93 -4.35 -14.72 27.10
N LYS A 94 -5.54 -15.26 27.04
CA LYS A 94 -6.76 -14.47 27.06
C LYS A 94 -7.14 -14.13 28.52
N ASN A 95 -7.23 -12.84 28.83
CA ASN A 95 -7.71 -12.36 30.12
C ASN A 95 -9.22 -12.35 30.19
#